data_beb1a44b2da2c31f6a910924ab2cd4ff
#
_entry.id   beb1a44b2da2c31f6a910924ab2cd4ff
#
_cell.length_a   1.000
_cell.length_b   1.000
_cell.length_c   1.000
_cell.angle_alpha   90.00
_cell.angle_beta   90.00
_cell.angle_gamma   90.00
#
_symmetry.space_group_name_H-M   'P 1'
#
loop_
_entity.id
_entity.type
_entity.pdbx_description
1 polymer ?
#
loop_
_entity_poly.entity_id
_entity_poly.type
_entity_poly.pdbx_seq_one_letter_code
_entity_poly.pdbx_strand_id
1 'polypeptide(L)'
;MTDNIITTRLFIDMDGTLAAWQQAACFEDLLQENYFRDLPPYQTVVDAVRILCNAHPELDIYALSAFMPENPAAVGEKSGWLDVYVPEIDAAHRIFVPCGNSKAAAAANRLKMPCIDKSFVLLDDYSVNLHDWKEKGGSGIKLRNGINGSIGTWKGPSVSRFNTPETLATLICRAAKIRANA
;
A
#
# COMPACT_ATOMS: atom_id res chain seq x y z
N MET A 1 -12.26 32.87 -2.67
CA MET A 1 -12.23 31.59 -3.38
C MET A 1 -11.47 30.63 -2.48
N THR A 2 -12.16 29.75 -1.79
CA THR A 2 -11.49 28.71 -0.98
C THR A 2 -10.88 27.73 -1.97
N ASP A 3 -9.54 27.75 -2.09
CA ASP A 3 -8.81 26.71 -2.80
C ASP A 3 -9.23 25.38 -2.17
N ASN A 4 -9.92 24.59 -2.96
CA ASN A 4 -10.27 23.21 -2.59
C ASN A 4 -8.94 22.44 -2.56
N ILE A 5 -8.30 22.37 -1.40
CA ILE A 5 -7.09 21.56 -1.21
C ILE A 5 -7.52 20.11 -1.45
N ILE A 6 -7.16 19.60 -2.62
CA ILE A 6 -7.39 18.20 -2.94
C ILE A 6 -6.42 17.40 -2.06
N THR A 7 -6.94 16.78 -1.02
CA THR A 7 -6.16 15.91 -0.14
C THR A 7 -5.74 14.68 -0.95
N THR A 8 -4.43 14.46 -1.08
CA THR A 8 -3.91 13.24 -1.69
C THR A 8 -4.08 12.08 -0.71
N ARG A 9 -4.66 10.98 -1.19
CA ARG A 9 -4.84 9.75 -0.42
C ARG A 9 -3.85 8.71 -0.90
N LEU A 10 -2.96 8.30 -0.01
CA LEU A 10 -1.94 7.30 -0.30
C LEU A 10 -2.38 5.94 0.27
N PHE A 11 -2.62 4.99 -0.61
CA PHE A 11 -2.93 3.60 -0.26
C PHE A 11 -1.67 2.77 -0.42
N ILE A 12 -1.33 1.99 0.59
CA ILE A 12 -0.10 1.21 0.63
C ILE A 12 -0.48 -0.26 0.76
N ASP A 13 -0.04 -1.06 -0.18
CA ASP A 13 -0.17 -2.51 -0.09
C ASP A 13 0.72 -3.07 1.03
N MET A 14 0.38 -4.27 1.51
CA MET A 14 1.10 -4.90 2.61
C MET A 14 2.06 -5.97 2.13
N ASP A 15 1.56 -7.02 1.48
CA ASP A 15 2.33 -8.21 1.12
C ASP A 15 3.26 -7.93 -0.07
N GLY A 16 4.57 -8.03 0.14
CA GLY A 16 5.55 -7.64 -0.88
C GLY A 16 5.84 -6.15 -0.93
N THR A 17 5.11 -5.33 -0.16
CA THR A 17 5.27 -3.87 -0.08
C THR A 17 5.75 -3.44 1.31
N LEU A 18 4.96 -3.54 2.35
CA LEU A 18 5.37 -3.30 3.74
C LEU A 18 6.01 -4.54 4.37
N ALA A 19 5.35 -5.68 4.23
CA ALA A 19 5.81 -6.98 4.69
C ALA A 19 6.54 -7.72 3.57
N ALA A 20 7.66 -8.36 3.92
CA ALA A 20 8.42 -9.16 2.98
C ALA A 20 7.63 -10.41 2.61
N TRP A 21 7.15 -10.46 1.39
CA TRP A 21 6.49 -11.65 0.88
C TRP A 21 7.44 -12.84 0.90
N GLN A 22 7.06 -13.89 1.59
CA GLN A 22 7.73 -15.17 1.54
C GLN A 22 7.01 -16.04 0.52
N GLN A 23 7.77 -16.64 -0.40
CA GLN A 23 7.18 -17.54 -1.38
C GLN A 23 6.67 -18.78 -0.65
N ALA A 24 5.36 -18.94 -0.59
CA ALA A 24 4.72 -20.16 -0.12
C ALA A 24 5.01 -21.29 -1.12
N ALA A 25 5.34 -22.46 -0.62
CA ALA A 25 5.59 -23.63 -1.48
C ALA A 25 4.27 -24.18 -2.06
N CYS A 26 3.18 -24.00 -1.32
CA CYS A 26 1.83 -24.38 -1.73
C CYS A 26 0.79 -23.41 -1.13
N PHE A 27 -0.45 -23.57 -1.57
CA PHE A 27 -1.56 -22.75 -1.10
C PHE A 27 -1.81 -22.91 0.41
N GLU A 28 -1.66 -24.12 0.92
CA GLU A 28 -1.88 -24.49 2.31
C GLU A 28 -0.95 -23.73 3.27
N ASP A 29 0.25 -23.35 2.81
CA ASP A 29 1.17 -22.54 3.61
C ASP A 29 0.56 -21.17 3.97
N LEU A 30 -0.22 -20.58 3.05
CA LEU A 30 -0.90 -19.30 3.27
C LEU A 30 -2.07 -19.40 4.26
N LEU A 31 -2.50 -20.61 4.58
CA LEU A 31 -3.58 -20.88 5.53
C LEU A 31 -3.06 -21.19 6.94
N GLN A 32 -1.74 -21.29 7.13
CA GLN A 32 -1.15 -21.55 8.43
C GLN A 32 -1.40 -20.40 9.38
N GLU A 33 -1.64 -20.74 10.64
CA GLU A 33 -1.77 -19.77 11.72
C GLU A 33 -0.51 -18.91 11.85
N ASN A 34 -0.68 -17.62 12.02
CA ASN A 34 0.36 -16.61 12.12
C ASN A 34 1.19 -16.38 10.85
N TYR A 35 0.85 -16.97 9.70
CA TYR A 35 1.60 -16.77 8.46
C TYR A 35 1.80 -15.26 8.15
N PHE A 36 0.72 -14.47 8.17
CA PHE A 36 0.81 -13.04 7.89
C PHE A 36 1.35 -12.23 9.06
N ARG A 37 1.16 -12.69 10.30
CA ARG A 37 1.69 -12.03 11.50
C ARG A 37 3.21 -12.09 11.56
N ASP A 38 3.79 -13.21 11.12
CA ASP A 38 5.21 -13.48 11.25
C ASP A 38 6.04 -13.03 10.02
N LEU A 39 5.40 -12.43 9.02
CA LEU A 39 6.12 -11.86 7.88
C LEU A 39 7.10 -10.77 8.36
N PRO A 40 8.39 -10.86 8.00
CA PRO A 40 9.34 -9.81 8.35
C PRO A 40 9.00 -8.50 7.63
N PRO A 41 9.22 -7.33 8.26
CA PRO A 41 9.01 -6.05 7.61
C PRO A 41 10.08 -5.79 6.53
N TYR A 42 9.72 -5.11 5.47
CA TYR A 42 10.67 -4.35 4.69
C TYR A 42 10.97 -3.06 5.44
N GLN A 43 11.91 -3.13 6.39
CA GLN A 43 12.17 -2.06 7.35
C GLN A 43 12.34 -0.69 6.69
N THR A 44 13.04 -0.61 5.57
CA THR A 44 13.22 0.64 4.81
C THR A 44 11.89 1.25 4.35
N VAL A 45 10.94 0.40 3.93
CA VAL A 45 9.62 0.86 3.47
C VAL A 45 8.77 1.28 4.66
N VAL A 46 8.80 0.49 5.73
CA VAL A 46 8.12 0.81 7.00
C VAL A 46 8.58 2.16 7.52
N ASP A 47 9.89 2.38 7.62
CA ASP A 47 10.46 3.65 8.10
C ASP A 47 10.12 4.83 7.17
N ALA A 48 10.12 4.61 5.84
CA ALA A 48 9.69 5.63 4.89
C ALA A 48 8.22 6.01 5.07
N VAL A 49 7.33 5.03 5.32
CA VAL A 49 5.90 5.30 5.58
C VAL A 49 5.72 6.04 6.89
N ARG A 50 6.45 5.71 7.94
CA ARG A 50 6.44 6.44 9.22
C ARG A 50 6.91 7.88 9.05
N ILE A 51 7.93 8.12 8.23
CA ILE A 51 8.35 9.48 7.84
C ILE A 51 7.19 10.21 7.15
N LEU A 52 6.51 9.58 6.20
CA LEU A 52 5.36 10.18 5.51
C LEU A 52 4.24 10.53 6.48
N CYS A 53 3.85 9.62 7.38
CA CYS A 53 2.82 9.86 8.38
C CYS A 53 3.15 11.04 9.30
N ASN A 54 4.42 11.21 9.68
CA ASN A 54 4.84 12.24 10.64
C ASN A 54 5.14 13.59 9.98
N ALA A 55 5.68 13.60 8.75
CA ALA A 55 6.13 14.81 8.08
C ALA A 55 5.09 15.43 7.12
N HIS A 56 4.06 14.68 6.74
CA HIS A 56 3.08 15.07 5.73
C HIS A 56 1.64 14.92 6.24
N PRO A 57 1.21 15.75 7.23
CA PRO A 57 -0.15 15.69 7.80
C PRO A 57 -1.25 15.98 6.77
N GLU A 58 -0.90 16.54 5.60
CA GLU A 58 -1.81 16.75 4.47
C GLU A 58 -2.10 15.45 3.68
N LEU A 59 -1.35 14.38 3.95
CA LEU A 59 -1.59 13.07 3.36
C LEU A 59 -2.57 12.27 4.22
N ASP A 60 -3.56 11.70 3.56
CA ASP A 60 -4.45 10.70 4.15
C ASP A 60 -3.93 9.30 3.77
N ILE A 61 -3.28 8.61 4.72
CA ILE A 61 -2.52 7.38 4.45
C ILE A 61 -3.30 6.15 4.92
N TYR A 62 -3.49 5.19 4.03
CA TYR A 62 -4.22 3.94 4.25
C TYR A 62 -3.34 2.73 3.99
N ALA A 63 -3.49 1.67 4.78
CA ALA A 63 -3.08 0.33 4.39
C ALA A 63 -4.22 -0.31 3.58
N LEU A 64 -3.89 -0.92 2.43
CA LEU A 64 -4.87 -1.55 1.55
C LEU A 64 -4.33 -2.91 1.07
N SER A 65 -4.73 -3.97 1.76
CA SER A 65 -4.20 -5.32 1.52
C SER A 65 -5.28 -6.32 1.12
N ALA A 66 -4.94 -7.22 0.21
CA ALA A 66 -5.79 -8.35 -0.11
C ALA A 66 -5.64 -9.44 0.95
N PHE A 67 -6.69 -10.23 1.14
CA PHE A 67 -6.67 -11.43 2.00
C PHE A 67 -7.40 -12.58 1.34
N MET A 68 -7.06 -13.80 1.73
CA MET A 68 -7.71 -15.01 1.25
C MET A 68 -8.89 -15.33 2.15
N PRO A 69 -10.12 -15.39 1.60
CA PRO A 69 -11.32 -15.71 2.39
C PRO A 69 -11.23 -17.06 3.11
N GLU A 70 -10.45 -17.98 2.58
CA GLU A 70 -10.21 -19.33 3.14
C GLU A 70 -9.36 -19.28 4.43
N ASN A 71 -8.64 -18.17 4.69
CA ASN A 71 -7.91 -17.95 5.93
C ASN A 71 -8.65 -16.95 6.81
N PRO A 72 -9.48 -17.39 7.78
CA PRO A 72 -10.26 -16.51 8.64
C PRO A 72 -9.40 -15.65 9.58
N ALA A 73 -8.14 -16.06 9.83
CA ALA A 73 -7.22 -15.31 10.69
C ALA A 73 -6.48 -14.19 9.96
N ALA A 74 -6.41 -14.23 8.62
CA ALA A 74 -5.56 -13.35 7.82
C ALA A 74 -5.78 -11.85 8.09
N VAL A 75 -7.03 -11.41 8.23
CA VAL A 75 -7.33 -9.99 8.51
C VAL A 75 -6.84 -9.58 9.90
N GLY A 76 -7.07 -10.42 10.91
CA GLY A 76 -6.59 -10.18 12.28
C GLY A 76 -5.07 -10.16 12.37
N GLU A 77 -4.41 -11.10 11.68
CA GLU A 77 -2.95 -11.20 11.63
C GLU A 77 -2.31 -9.99 10.96
N LYS A 78 -2.84 -9.58 9.80
CA LYS A 78 -2.38 -8.38 9.07
C LYS A 78 -2.62 -7.10 9.88
N SER A 79 -3.75 -7.00 10.56
CA SER A 79 -4.03 -5.85 11.44
C SER A 79 -3.07 -5.82 12.62
N GLY A 80 -2.82 -6.96 13.28
CA GLY A 80 -1.84 -7.07 14.36
C GLY A 80 -0.40 -6.78 13.90
N TRP A 81 -0.05 -7.17 12.67
CA TRP A 81 1.23 -6.82 12.07
C TRP A 81 1.38 -5.29 11.92
N LEU A 82 0.33 -4.61 11.44
CA LEU A 82 0.33 -3.15 11.32
C LEU A 82 0.42 -2.46 12.69
N ASP A 83 -0.21 -3.02 13.73
CA ASP A 83 -0.09 -2.49 15.11
C ASP A 83 1.36 -2.49 15.60
N VAL A 84 2.14 -3.49 15.19
CA VAL A 84 3.56 -3.62 15.60
C VAL A 84 4.47 -2.72 14.77
N TYR A 85 4.31 -2.71 13.46
CA TYR A 85 5.31 -2.11 12.57
C TYR A 85 4.94 -0.71 12.05
N VAL A 86 3.65 -0.40 11.90
CA VAL A 86 3.17 0.90 11.38
C VAL A 86 1.94 1.37 12.17
N PRO A 87 2.06 1.56 13.51
CA PRO A 87 0.94 1.96 14.36
C PRO A 87 0.37 3.35 13.99
N GLU A 88 1.09 4.15 13.23
CA GLU A 88 0.65 5.42 12.69
C GLU A 88 -0.56 5.27 11.75
N ILE A 89 -0.74 4.11 11.10
CA ILE A 89 -1.94 3.77 10.33
C ILE A 89 -2.92 3.07 11.27
N ASP A 90 -3.83 3.82 11.85
CA ASP A 90 -4.83 3.32 12.78
C ASP A 90 -5.85 2.37 12.11
N ALA A 91 -6.69 1.72 12.92
CA ALA A 91 -7.68 0.76 12.42
C ALA A 91 -8.69 1.38 11.43
N ALA A 92 -8.96 2.68 11.54
CA ALA A 92 -9.88 3.37 10.63
C ALA A 92 -9.28 3.56 9.22
N HIS A 93 -7.95 3.53 9.11
CA HIS A 93 -7.20 3.67 7.86
C HIS A 93 -6.70 2.32 7.30
N ARG A 94 -7.23 1.19 7.77
CA ARG A 94 -6.90 -0.14 7.26
C ARG A 94 -8.06 -0.71 6.44
N ILE A 95 -7.76 -1.14 5.22
CA ILE A 95 -8.73 -1.70 4.29
C ILE A 95 -8.25 -3.08 3.87
N PHE A 96 -9.05 -4.09 4.19
CA PHE A 96 -8.78 -5.46 3.76
C PHE A 96 -9.83 -5.89 2.74
N VAL A 97 -9.37 -6.43 1.61
CA VAL A 97 -10.21 -6.80 0.48
C VAL A 97 -10.00 -8.28 0.14
N PRO A 98 -11.07 -9.06 -0.09
CA PRO A 98 -10.89 -10.44 -0.53
C PRO A 98 -10.07 -10.53 -1.82
N CYS A 99 -9.17 -11.51 -1.92
CA CYS A 99 -8.40 -11.77 -3.13
C CYS A 99 -9.32 -11.90 -4.36
N GLY A 100 -8.90 -11.32 -5.48
CA GLY A 100 -9.69 -11.28 -6.71
C GLY A 100 -10.65 -10.10 -6.80
N ASN A 101 -10.93 -9.38 -5.72
CA ASN A 101 -11.74 -8.17 -5.75
C ASN A 101 -10.89 -6.92 -6.01
N SER A 102 -11.50 -5.90 -6.61
CA SER A 102 -10.81 -4.65 -6.93
C SER A 102 -10.46 -3.84 -5.68
N LYS A 103 -9.18 -3.56 -5.49
CA LYS A 103 -8.67 -2.62 -4.48
C LYS A 103 -9.25 -1.22 -4.67
N ALA A 104 -9.43 -0.79 -5.92
CA ALA A 104 -9.99 0.51 -6.26
C ALA A 104 -11.44 0.65 -5.80
N ALA A 105 -12.26 -0.38 -6.02
CA ALA A 105 -13.64 -0.41 -5.53
C ALA A 105 -13.70 -0.41 -4.00
N ALA A 106 -12.82 -1.16 -3.34
CA ALA A 106 -12.75 -1.19 -1.88
C ALA A 106 -12.38 0.18 -1.29
N ALA A 107 -11.41 0.88 -1.88
CA ALA A 107 -11.02 2.22 -1.47
C ALA A 107 -12.16 3.24 -1.67
N ALA A 108 -12.83 3.23 -2.83
CA ALA A 108 -13.97 4.09 -3.11
C ALA A 108 -15.11 3.87 -2.11
N ASN A 109 -15.47 2.61 -1.86
CA ASN A 109 -16.51 2.23 -0.90
C ASN A 109 -16.17 2.68 0.53
N ARG A 110 -14.93 2.49 0.97
CA ARG A 110 -14.46 2.91 2.30
C ARG A 110 -14.65 4.40 2.51
N LEU A 111 -14.39 5.20 1.48
CA LEU A 111 -14.48 6.66 1.51
C LEU A 111 -15.84 7.20 1.06
N LYS A 112 -16.80 6.31 0.82
CA LYS A 112 -18.15 6.67 0.34
C LYS A 112 -18.11 7.53 -0.94
N MET A 113 -17.15 7.21 -1.82
CA MET A 113 -16.97 7.88 -3.11
C MET A 113 -17.54 7.00 -4.23
N PRO A 114 -18.10 7.57 -5.29
CA PRO A 114 -18.62 6.78 -6.42
C PRO A 114 -17.53 6.05 -7.20
N CYS A 115 -16.33 6.62 -7.23
CA CYS A 115 -15.13 6.05 -7.86
C CYS A 115 -13.88 6.72 -7.30
N ILE A 116 -12.73 6.15 -7.59
CA ILE A 116 -11.43 6.77 -7.32
C ILE A 116 -11.04 7.74 -8.44
N ASP A 117 -10.13 8.66 -8.16
CA ASP A 117 -9.57 9.61 -9.10
C ASP A 117 -8.04 9.73 -8.93
N LYS A 118 -7.41 10.68 -9.62
CA LYS A 118 -5.95 10.87 -9.60
C LYS A 118 -5.38 11.24 -8.23
N SER A 119 -6.20 11.70 -7.29
CA SER A 119 -5.78 11.98 -5.91
C SER A 119 -5.65 10.72 -5.06
N PHE A 120 -6.15 9.59 -5.56
CA PHE A 120 -5.97 8.26 -4.95
C PHE A 120 -4.71 7.62 -5.53
N VAL A 121 -3.68 7.50 -4.72
CA VAL A 121 -2.37 6.96 -5.13
C VAL A 121 -2.16 5.61 -4.48
N LEU A 122 -1.87 4.57 -5.27
CA LEU A 122 -1.56 3.22 -4.77
C LEU A 122 -0.06 2.96 -4.88
N LEU A 123 0.59 2.64 -3.76
CA LEU A 123 1.93 2.05 -3.70
C LEU A 123 1.78 0.53 -3.55
N ASP A 124 2.24 -0.21 -4.55
CA ASP A 124 2.04 -1.67 -4.63
C ASP A 124 3.18 -2.31 -5.43
N ASP A 125 3.59 -3.52 -5.09
CA ASP A 125 4.63 -4.25 -5.82
C ASP A 125 4.08 -5.10 -6.97
N TYR A 126 2.76 -5.29 -7.04
CA TYR A 126 2.12 -6.15 -8.03
C TYR A 126 1.49 -5.33 -9.17
N SER A 127 2.01 -5.55 -10.38
CA SER A 127 1.60 -4.75 -11.56
C SER A 127 0.13 -4.88 -11.92
N VAL A 128 -0.50 -6.02 -11.63
CA VAL A 128 -1.93 -6.24 -11.92
C VAL A 128 -2.79 -5.28 -11.10
N ASN A 129 -2.50 -5.13 -9.80
CA ASN A 129 -3.20 -4.17 -8.94
C ASN A 129 -3.05 -2.74 -9.45
N LEU A 130 -1.84 -2.36 -9.87
CA LEU A 130 -1.56 -1.02 -10.40
C LEU A 130 -2.28 -0.74 -11.71
N HIS A 131 -2.43 -1.76 -12.58
CA HIS A 131 -3.18 -1.62 -13.83
C HIS A 131 -4.68 -1.43 -13.57
N ASP A 132 -5.30 -2.27 -12.71
CA ASP A 132 -6.71 -2.11 -12.31
C ASP A 132 -6.94 -0.73 -11.66
N TRP A 133 -6.05 -0.32 -10.75
CA TRP A 133 -6.12 0.98 -10.08
C TRP A 133 -6.11 2.15 -11.06
N LYS A 134 -5.18 2.10 -12.03
CA LYS A 134 -5.06 3.13 -13.07
C LYS A 134 -6.27 3.15 -14.00
N GLU A 135 -6.78 1.99 -14.39
CA GLU A 135 -7.97 1.86 -15.23
C GLU A 135 -9.21 2.47 -14.55
N LYS A 136 -9.30 2.33 -13.22
CA LYS A 136 -10.38 2.92 -12.41
C LYS A 136 -10.20 4.41 -12.12
N GLY A 137 -9.15 5.06 -12.64
CA GLY A 137 -8.93 6.50 -12.55
C GLY A 137 -7.85 6.95 -11.57
N GLY A 138 -7.31 6.05 -10.74
CA GLY A 138 -6.27 6.35 -9.75
C GLY A 138 -4.88 6.53 -10.33
N SER A 139 -3.93 6.89 -9.47
CA SER A 139 -2.50 6.98 -9.77
C SER A 139 -1.76 5.81 -9.10
N GLY A 140 -0.78 5.21 -9.77
CA GLY A 140 -0.04 4.07 -9.23
C GLY A 140 1.46 4.32 -9.17
N ILE A 141 2.09 3.80 -8.12
CA ILE A 141 3.54 3.78 -7.90
C ILE A 141 3.95 2.33 -7.64
N LYS A 142 4.84 1.79 -8.48
CA LYS A 142 5.36 0.44 -8.26
C LYS A 142 6.49 0.44 -7.26
N LEU A 143 6.38 -0.39 -6.22
CA LEU A 143 7.53 -0.73 -5.38
C LEU A 143 8.34 -1.84 -6.06
N ARG A 144 9.61 -1.59 -6.32
CA ARG A 144 10.57 -2.61 -6.75
C ARG A 144 11.21 -3.22 -5.50
N ASN A 145 10.80 -4.45 -5.19
CA ASN A 145 11.23 -5.16 -3.98
C ASN A 145 12.30 -6.24 -4.23
N GLY A 146 12.59 -6.54 -5.49
CA GLY A 146 13.54 -7.59 -5.89
C GLY A 146 12.91 -8.98 -6.08
N ILE A 147 11.67 -9.20 -5.61
CA ILE A 147 10.98 -10.50 -5.76
C ILE A 147 10.45 -10.65 -7.18
N ASN A 148 9.79 -9.62 -7.68
CA ASN A 148 9.17 -9.62 -9.02
C ASN A 148 10.18 -9.22 -10.12
N GLY A 149 11.46 -9.28 -9.83
CA GLY A 149 12.63 -9.08 -10.71
C GLY A 149 12.71 -7.69 -11.34
N SER A 150 11.72 -7.31 -12.10
CA SER A 150 11.68 -6.07 -12.87
C SER A 150 10.41 -5.26 -12.55
N ILE A 151 10.24 -4.15 -13.28
CA ILE A 151 9.01 -3.36 -13.25
C ILE A 151 7.79 -4.18 -13.72
N GLY A 152 8.00 -5.37 -14.27
CA GLY A 152 6.97 -6.19 -14.90
C GLY A 152 6.38 -5.46 -16.10
N THR A 153 5.04 -5.48 -16.22
CA THR A 153 4.30 -4.79 -17.28
C THR A 153 4.00 -3.32 -16.96
N TRP A 154 4.29 -2.85 -15.74
CA TRP A 154 4.03 -1.48 -15.32
C TRP A 154 4.94 -0.48 -16.04
N LYS A 155 4.37 0.61 -16.59
CA LYS A 155 5.08 1.69 -17.30
C LYS A 155 4.97 3.04 -16.59
N GLY A 156 4.35 3.07 -15.41
CA GLY A 156 4.21 4.28 -14.60
C GLY A 156 5.39 4.50 -13.64
N PRO A 157 5.24 5.44 -12.70
CA PRO A 157 6.24 5.71 -11.67
C PRO A 157 6.62 4.46 -10.88
N SER A 158 7.90 4.37 -10.49
CA SER A 158 8.40 3.29 -9.63
C SER A 158 9.44 3.82 -8.65
N VAL A 159 9.48 3.20 -7.47
CA VAL A 159 10.45 3.44 -6.41
C VAL A 159 11.10 2.12 -5.99
N SER A 160 12.23 2.17 -5.30
CA SER A 160 12.96 0.97 -4.89
C SER A 160 13.06 0.89 -3.37
N ARG A 161 12.74 -0.29 -2.80
CA ARG A 161 12.93 -0.54 -1.36
C ARG A 161 14.39 -0.52 -0.91
N PHE A 162 15.32 -0.52 -1.86
CA PHE A 162 16.77 -0.48 -1.57
C PHE A 162 17.33 0.95 -1.41
N ASN A 163 16.47 1.98 -1.54
CA ASN A 163 16.83 3.35 -1.18
C ASN A 163 16.82 3.52 0.35
N THR A 164 17.43 4.60 0.87
CA THR A 164 17.24 4.95 2.29
C THR A 164 15.77 5.35 2.55
N PRO A 165 15.27 5.25 3.80
CA PRO A 165 13.89 5.62 4.14
C PRO A 165 13.54 7.06 3.71
N GLU A 166 14.42 8.02 3.94
CA GLU A 166 14.23 9.44 3.60
C GLU A 166 14.15 9.64 2.08
N THR A 167 15.04 8.97 1.35
CA THR A 167 15.03 9.00 -0.12
C THR A 167 13.75 8.37 -0.65
N LEU A 168 13.33 7.24 -0.09
CA LEU A 168 12.12 6.54 -0.50
C LEU A 168 10.88 7.39 -0.24
N ALA A 169 10.74 8.00 0.94
CA ALA A 169 9.65 8.91 1.27
C ALA A 169 9.60 10.09 0.27
N THR A 170 10.74 10.73 0.02
CA THR A 170 10.84 11.82 -0.96
C THR A 170 10.41 11.40 -2.36
N LEU A 171 10.83 10.20 -2.81
CA LEU A 171 10.47 9.68 -4.13
C LEU A 171 8.98 9.34 -4.23
N ILE A 172 8.37 8.82 -3.16
CA ILE A 172 6.93 8.57 -3.08
C ILE A 172 6.17 9.89 -3.21
N CYS A 173 6.52 10.92 -2.41
CA CYS A 173 5.91 12.25 -2.50
C CYS A 173 6.00 12.81 -3.91
N ARG A 174 7.18 12.76 -4.53
CA ARG A 174 7.39 13.25 -5.90
C ARG A 174 6.53 12.49 -6.92
N ALA A 175 6.49 11.16 -6.82
CA ALA A 175 5.71 10.31 -7.73
C ALA A 175 4.20 10.51 -7.55
N ALA A 176 3.74 10.75 -6.32
CA ALA A 176 2.37 11.09 -6.00
C ALA A 176 2.01 12.55 -6.33
N LYS A 177 2.98 13.35 -6.79
CA LYS A 177 2.82 14.79 -7.06
C LYS A 177 2.39 15.60 -5.83
N ILE A 178 2.82 15.16 -4.66
CA ILE A 178 2.61 15.87 -3.41
C ILE A 178 3.55 17.07 -3.43
N ARG A 179 3.01 18.27 -3.26
CA ARG A 179 3.82 19.49 -3.11
C ARG A 179 4.39 19.49 -1.69
N ALA A 180 5.72 19.59 -1.57
CA ALA A 180 6.31 19.91 -0.29
C ALA A 180 5.77 21.28 0.16
N ASN A 181 5.26 21.35 1.38
CA ASN A 181 4.97 22.65 2.00
C ASN A 181 6.32 23.35 2.16
N ALA A 182 6.46 24.50 1.49
CA ALA A 182 7.64 25.37 1.55
C ALA A 182 7.71 26.08 2.89
#